data_66da1cefecce3f554123ed2ab904957f
#
_entry.id   66da1cefecce3f554123ed2ab904957f
#
_cell.length_a   1.000
_cell.length_b   1.000
_cell.length_c   1.000
_cell.angle_alpha   90.00
_cell.angle_beta   90.00
_cell.angle_gamma   90.00
#
_symmetry.space_group_name_H-M   'P 1'
#
loop_
_entity.id
_entity.type
_entity.pdbx_description
1 polymer ?
#
loop_
_entity_poly.entity_id
_entity_poly.type
_entity_poly.pdbx_seq_one_letter_code
_entity_poly.pdbx_strand_id
1 'polypeptide(L)'
;MRTLLVGIDAACFPVLDPLFEAGATPTLDRLFADGVAGRLESQIPPWTPSAWPSLYTGVNPGKHGVFDFLTFDGYDWDVVNHSHVREHALWEVLDRRGLSSVVVNVPVTYPPREFDGALVPGYTAPEDPECHPAGLLEDVRAAIGGYSVYAPGELSDRDRGETIDGYREAARMRGEAFRYLADRFDPEFGFVEFQYTDTVFHELPEDDGAIRAAYAAVDEQIDAILEECDPDTVVVASDHGIGEYDGYEFRVNEFLRNRGYAETTRGGGSLPSWSSVVRNNLMRGEADADRTPSPLERALDLAARVGLTSQRLGAALEAVGLDDLALEYVPDDAIRAGTERVSFPESAAYMRSRIECGIRLNVAGREPEGVVAPEEYDAVRESLIEALREVRTPDGEAVFDAVLPREAVFDGPYVEDAADVVLVPADYDHYLSSLLLGDEFGEPWQSHNHKRYGIVAAAGAGVDASAGVGDAHLFDVAPTVLATLGVPASERMDGRPLPFVEPVGTERYSDFEGDPAAEAVDRDVERRLSDMGYLE
;
A
#
# COMPACT_ATOMS: atom_id res chain seq x y z
N MET A 1 -14.61 25.27 -5.24
CA MET A 1 -13.90 24.33 -4.32
C MET A 1 -12.94 25.13 -3.44
N ARG A 2 -12.90 24.90 -2.11
CA ARG A 2 -12.00 25.65 -1.22
C ARG A 2 -10.61 25.01 -1.13
N THR A 3 -10.54 23.67 -1.03
CA THR A 3 -9.28 22.96 -0.93
C THR A 3 -9.29 21.73 -1.81
N LEU A 4 -8.22 21.58 -2.60
CA LEU A 4 -7.91 20.39 -3.39
C LEU A 4 -6.70 19.70 -2.78
N LEU A 5 -6.82 18.40 -2.48
CA LEU A 5 -5.70 17.51 -2.19
C LEU A 5 -5.42 16.64 -3.42
N VAL A 6 -4.21 16.68 -3.92
CA VAL A 6 -3.73 15.82 -5.00
C VAL A 6 -2.76 14.80 -4.43
N GLY A 7 -3.13 13.53 -4.50
CA GLY A 7 -2.26 12.40 -4.18
C GLY A 7 -1.48 11.97 -5.42
N ILE A 8 -0.17 11.87 -5.31
CA ILE A 8 0.71 11.34 -6.37
C ILE A 8 1.55 10.23 -5.75
N ASP A 9 1.15 8.98 -6.00
CA ASP A 9 1.78 7.81 -5.39
C ASP A 9 3.28 7.77 -5.70
N ALA A 10 4.09 7.50 -4.69
CA ALA A 10 5.55 7.40 -4.75
C ALA A 10 6.30 8.66 -5.24
N ALA A 11 5.64 9.82 -5.39
CA ALA A 11 6.34 11.01 -5.86
C ALA A 11 7.41 11.48 -4.87
N CYS A 12 8.60 11.76 -5.37
CA CYS A 12 9.73 12.21 -4.57
C CYS A 12 10.66 13.12 -5.39
N PHE A 13 11.48 13.95 -4.72
CA PHE A 13 12.38 14.88 -5.39
C PHE A 13 13.37 14.21 -6.35
N PRO A 14 13.99 13.04 -6.03
CA PRO A 14 14.86 12.37 -6.99
C PRO A 14 14.22 12.06 -8.34
N VAL A 15 12.89 11.88 -8.38
CA VAL A 15 12.12 11.67 -9.61
C VAL A 15 11.64 12.99 -10.21
N LEU A 16 11.15 13.92 -9.39
CA LEU A 16 10.55 15.16 -9.87
C LEU A 16 11.57 16.17 -10.38
N ASP A 17 12.74 16.31 -9.73
CA ASP A 17 13.75 17.28 -10.11
C ASP A 17 14.21 17.12 -11.58
N PRO A 18 14.55 15.90 -12.07
CA PRO A 18 14.84 15.69 -13.49
C PRO A 18 13.66 15.99 -14.43
N LEU A 19 12.42 15.73 -13.98
CA LEU A 19 11.21 16.01 -14.76
C LEU A 19 10.95 17.51 -14.87
N PHE A 20 11.19 18.28 -13.80
CA PHE A 20 11.13 19.75 -13.79
C PHE A 20 12.18 20.34 -14.71
N GLU A 21 13.44 19.90 -14.62
CA GLU A 21 14.53 20.33 -15.51
C GLU A 21 14.24 20.05 -17.00
N ALA A 22 13.55 18.93 -17.28
CA ALA A 22 13.15 18.56 -18.63
C ALA A 22 11.87 19.26 -19.11
N GLY A 23 11.17 20.04 -18.26
CA GLY A 23 9.89 20.66 -18.54
C GLY A 23 8.78 19.65 -18.83
N ALA A 24 8.85 18.46 -18.22
CA ALA A 24 7.88 17.38 -18.43
C ALA A 24 6.61 17.53 -17.57
N THR A 25 6.71 18.23 -16.45
CA THR A 25 5.64 18.44 -15.46
C THR A 25 5.53 19.93 -15.08
N PRO A 26 5.16 20.81 -16.06
CA PRO A 26 5.21 22.27 -15.86
C PRO A 26 4.21 22.79 -14.83
N THR A 27 3.10 22.10 -14.62
CA THR A 27 2.08 22.50 -13.63
C THR A 27 2.56 22.24 -12.21
N LEU A 28 3.14 21.05 -11.96
CA LEU A 28 3.75 20.73 -10.67
C LEU A 28 4.95 21.65 -10.38
N ASP A 29 5.84 21.88 -11.37
CA ASP A 29 6.98 22.79 -11.22
C ASP A 29 6.51 24.20 -10.80
N ARG A 30 5.47 24.74 -11.45
CA ARG A 30 4.86 26.02 -11.09
C ARG A 30 4.26 26.01 -9.67
N LEU A 31 3.51 24.97 -9.27
CA LEU A 31 2.93 24.84 -7.93
C LEU A 31 4.03 24.84 -6.86
N PHE A 32 5.12 24.15 -7.10
CA PHE A 32 6.25 24.07 -6.18
C PHE A 32 7.01 25.40 -6.10
N ALA A 33 7.16 26.09 -7.23
CA ALA A 33 7.88 27.36 -7.29
C ALA A 33 7.07 28.54 -6.70
N ASP A 34 5.76 28.59 -6.93
CA ASP A 34 4.87 29.66 -6.48
C ASP A 34 4.38 29.47 -5.03
N GLY A 35 4.47 28.26 -4.50
CA GLY A 35 4.01 27.87 -3.17
C GLY A 35 5.13 27.50 -2.21
N VAL A 36 4.90 26.48 -1.42
CA VAL A 36 5.86 25.84 -0.54
C VAL A 36 5.95 24.37 -0.88
N ALA A 37 7.15 23.80 -0.90
CA ALA A 37 7.38 22.38 -1.14
C ALA A 37 8.53 21.84 -0.29
N GLY A 38 8.48 20.56 0.04
CA GLY A 38 9.52 19.88 0.78
C GLY A 38 9.30 18.38 0.89
N ARG A 39 10.21 17.72 1.57
CA ARG A 39 10.11 16.29 1.85
C ARG A 39 8.98 16.02 2.83
N LEU A 40 8.27 14.91 2.60
CA LEU A 40 7.27 14.35 3.51
C LEU A 40 7.78 12.99 3.98
N GLU A 41 8.02 12.87 5.28
CA GLU A 41 8.41 11.59 5.86
C GLU A 41 7.20 10.68 5.93
N SER A 42 7.29 9.51 5.30
CA SER A 42 6.26 8.48 5.39
C SER A 42 6.29 7.78 6.74
N GLN A 43 5.23 7.06 7.04
CA GLN A 43 5.19 6.13 8.17
C GLN A 43 6.18 4.97 8.00
N ILE A 44 6.33 4.14 9.04
CA ILE A 44 7.11 2.90 9.02
C ILE A 44 6.15 1.71 9.10
N PRO A 45 6.24 0.78 8.14
CA PRO A 45 6.96 0.84 6.87
C PRO A 45 6.28 1.74 5.83
N PRO A 46 7.01 2.31 4.85
CA PRO A 46 6.46 3.26 3.86
C PRO A 46 5.74 2.53 2.71
N TRP A 47 4.63 1.89 3.00
CA TRP A 47 3.88 1.08 2.05
C TRP A 47 2.46 1.62 1.84
N THR A 48 2.04 1.71 0.59
CA THR A 48 0.75 2.22 0.11
C THR A 48 -0.46 1.84 0.97
N PRO A 49 -0.67 0.55 1.37
CA PRO A 49 -1.93 0.15 2.04
C PRO A 49 -2.10 0.74 3.43
N SER A 50 -1.03 1.04 4.13
CA SER A 50 -1.06 1.66 5.45
C SER A 50 -0.75 3.15 5.39
N ALA A 51 -0.01 3.62 4.38
CA ALA A 51 0.36 5.02 4.24
C ALA A 51 -0.83 5.90 3.83
N TRP A 52 -1.66 5.50 2.85
CA TRP A 52 -2.84 6.27 2.48
C TRP A 52 -3.86 6.40 3.63
N PRO A 53 -4.24 5.32 4.37
CA PRO A 53 -5.03 5.48 5.60
C PRO A 53 -4.40 6.41 6.62
N SER A 54 -3.10 6.34 6.83
CA SER A 54 -2.39 7.27 7.72
C SER A 54 -2.47 8.72 7.25
N LEU A 55 -2.35 8.96 5.94
CA LEU A 55 -2.43 10.29 5.33
C LEU A 55 -3.83 10.90 5.52
N TYR A 56 -4.90 10.15 5.17
CA TYR A 56 -6.23 10.73 5.20
C TYR A 56 -6.94 10.67 6.56
N THR A 57 -6.41 9.93 7.54
CA THR A 57 -6.91 9.93 8.93
C THR A 57 -6.07 10.79 9.87
N GLY A 58 -4.80 11.06 9.53
CA GLY A 58 -3.84 11.79 10.36
C GLY A 58 -3.33 11.00 11.57
N VAL A 59 -3.49 9.66 11.59
CA VAL A 59 -3.06 8.79 12.69
C VAL A 59 -2.15 7.65 12.22
N ASN A 60 -1.39 7.08 13.15
CA ASN A 60 -0.52 5.94 12.87
C ASN A 60 -1.31 4.61 12.71
N PRO A 61 -0.71 3.58 12.10
CA PRO A 61 -1.34 2.27 11.88
C PRO A 61 -1.90 1.61 13.14
N GLY A 62 -1.29 1.80 14.30
CA GLY A 62 -1.80 1.28 15.57
C GLY A 62 -3.15 1.85 15.99
N LYS A 63 -3.56 3.00 15.43
CA LYS A 63 -4.87 3.63 15.65
C LYS A 63 -5.88 3.29 14.58
N HIS A 64 -5.49 3.26 13.29
CA HIS A 64 -6.43 2.93 12.21
C HIS A 64 -6.49 1.44 11.87
N GLY A 65 -5.55 0.61 12.33
CA GLY A 65 -5.62 -0.86 12.23
C GLY A 65 -5.16 -1.48 10.92
N VAL A 66 -4.58 -0.72 9.97
CA VAL A 66 -4.11 -1.24 8.67
C VAL A 66 -2.58 -1.22 8.63
N PHE A 67 -1.96 -2.39 8.40
CA PHE A 67 -0.50 -2.56 8.41
C PHE A 67 0.07 -3.12 7.10
N ASP A 68 -0.78 -3.73 6.25
CA ASP A 68 -0.40 -4.46 5.04
C ASP A 68 -1.53 -4.40 4.01
N PHE A 69 -1.32 -4.89 2.79
CA PHE A 69 -2.38 -5.20 1.83
C PHE A 69 -3.26 -6.37 2.29
N LEU A 70 -2.75 -7.18 3.20
CA LEU A 70 -3.47 -8.29 3.80
C LEU A 70 -3.80 -7.98 5.27
N THR A 71 -4.96 -8.42 5.70
CA THR A 71 -5.32 -8.54 7.11
C THR A 71 -5.24 -10.00 7.53
N PHE A 72 -4.99 -10.27 8.80
CA PHE A 72 -4.75 -11.62 9.29
C PHE A 72 -5.64 -11.93 10.49
N ASP A 73 -6.26 -13.11 10.45
CA ASP A 73 -6.92 -13.75 11.61
C ASP A 73 -6.21 -15.08 11.88
N GLY A 74 -5.34 -15.10 12.89
CA GLY A 74 -4.42 -16.19 13.12
C GLY A 74 -3.48 -16.42 11.93
N TYR A 75 -3.66 -17.55 11.22
CA TYR A 75 -2.87 -17.89 10.03
C TYR A 75 -3.63 -17.66 8.72
N ASP A 76 -4.91 -17.33 8.81
CA ASP A 76 -5.74 -16.99 7.67
C ASP A 76 -5.55 -15.51 7.30
N TRP A 77 -5.88 -15.16 6.07
CA TRP A 77 -5.69 -13.82 5.54
C TRP A 77 -6.84 -13.40 4.62
N ASP A 78 -7.05 -12.10 4.51
CA ASP A 78 -7.95 -11.50 3.53
C ASP A 78 -7.34 -10.20 3.00
N VAL A 79 -7.91 -9.63 1.93
CA VAL A 79 -7.49 -8.35 1.37
C VAL A 79 -7.98 -7.21 2.26
N VAL A 80 -7.07 -6.29 2.60
CA VAL A 80 -7.44 -5.09 3.34
C VAL A 80 -8.41 -4.22 2.54
N ASN A 81 -9.39 -3.67 3.21
CA ASN A 81 -10.38 -2.77 2.64
C ASN A 81 -10.77 -1.67 3.65
N HIS A 82 -11.68 -0.77 3.28
CA HIS A 82 -12.05 0.37 4.13
C HIS A 82 -12.71 -0.03 5.46
N SER A 83 -13.33 -1.23 5.57
CA SER A 83 -13.90 -1.69 6.84
C SER A 83 -12.82 -1.96 7.91
N HIS A 84 -11.58 -2.22 7.49
CA HIS A 84 -10.43 -2.40 8.38
C HIS A 84 -9.83 -1.06 8.86
N VAL A 85 -10.19 0.07 8.23
CA VAL A 85 -9.78 1.41 8.68
C VAL A 85 -10.70 1.85 9.82
N ARG A 86 -10.21 1.75 11.05
CA ARG A 86 -10.98 1.97 12.28
C ARG A 86 -10.79 3.38 12.84
N GLU A 87 -10.76 4.37 11.95
CA GLU A 87 -10.70 5.80 12.27
C GLU A 87 -11.50 6.59 11.23
N HIS A 88 -11.87 7.84 11.57
CA HIS A 88 -12.57 8.72 10.65
C HIS A 88 -11.63 9.25 9.58
N ALA A 89 -12.03 9.06 8.33
CA ALA A 89 -11.36 9.68 7.21
C ALA A 89 -11.63 11.20 7.16
N LEU A 90 -10.74 11.94 6.51
CA LEU A 90 -10.80 13.38 6.36
C LEU A 90 -12.18 13.88 5.88
N TRP A 91 -12.77 13.25 4.86
CA TRP A 91 -14.09 13.60 4.33
C TRP A 91 -15.24 13.30 5.29
N GLU A 92 -15.12 12.30 6.16
CA GLU A 92 -16.10 12.01 7.22
C GLU A 92 -16.04 13.05 8.36
N VAL A 93 -14.84 13.54 8.67
CA VAL A 93 -14.67 14.68 9.61
C VAL A 93 -15.28 15.94 9.03
N LEU A 94 -15.11 16.21 7.73
CA LEU A 94 -15.68 17.37 7.03
C LEU A 94 -17.19 17.30 6.96
N ASP A 95 -17.78 16.12 6.65
CA ASP A 95 -19.24 15.91 6.64
C ASP A 95 -19.89 16.31 7.97
N ARG A 96 -19.28 15.98 9.10
CA ARG A 96 -19.74 16.37 10.44
C ARG A 96 -19.76 17.89 10.66
N ARG A 97 -19.11 18.64 9.77
CA ARG A 97 -19.09 20.11 9.75
C ARG A 97 -20.00 20.69 8.68
N GLY A 98 -20.71 19.83 7.95
CA GLY A 98 -21.57 20.22 6.84
C GLY A 98 -20.78 20.71 5.63
N LEU A 99 -19.56 20.19 5.43
CA LEU A 99 -18.71 20.43 4.27
C LEU A 99 -18.71 19.19 3.39
N SER A 100 -19.11 19.35 2.14
CA SER A 100 -19.18 18.27 1.17
C SER A 100 -17.82 17.97 0.55
N SER A 101 -17.64 16.72 0.10
CA SER A 101 -16.36 16.25 -0.44
C SER A 101 -16.54 15.44 -1.72
N VAL A 102 -15.55 15.51 -2.62
CA VAL A 102 -15.41 14.58 -3.76
C VAL A 102 -14.07 13.88 -3.64
N VAL A 103 -14.10 12.54 -3.63
CA VAL A 103 -12.92 11.68 -3.45
C VAL A 103 -12.82 10.69 -4.62
N VAL A 104 -11.69 10.65 -5.33
CA VAL A 104 -11.51 9.79 -6.50
C VAL A 104 -10.20 9.04 -6.42
N ASN A 105 -10.28 7.74 -6.57
CA ASN A 105 -9.16 6.79 -6.69
C ASN A 105 -8.26 6.64 -5.46
N VAL A 106 -8.63 7.14 -4.30
CA VAL A 106 -7.81 7.01 -3.07
C VAL A 106 -7.78 5.55 -2.63
N PRO A 107 -6.58 4.97 -2.37
CA PRO A 107 -6.45 3.57 -1.94
C PRO A 107 -7.12 3.26 -0.60
N VAL A 108 -7.57 2.02 -0.45
CA VAL A 108 -8.22 1.49 0.77
C VAL A 108 -9.48 2.28 1.16
N THR A 109 -10.29 2.68 0.17
CA THR A 109 -11.56 3.39 0.37
C THR A 109 -12.79 2.58 -0.04
N TYR A 110 -12.62 1.30 -0.39
CA TYR A 110 -13.71 0.36 -0.67
C TYR A 110 -13.97 -0.57 0.54
N PRO A 111 -15.23 -0.85 0.90
CA PRO A 111 -16.45 -0.19 0.44
C PRO A 111 -16.57 1.25 0.99
N PRO A 112 -17.19 2.17 0.22
CA PRO A 112 -17.34 3.55 0.67
C PRO A 112 -18.34 3.66 1.82
N ARG A 113 -18.04 4.53 2.81
CA ARG A 113 -18.99 4.95 3.84
C ARG A 113 -19.81 6.14 3.36
N GLU A 114 -20.97 6.37 3.96
CA GLU A 114 -21.83 7.50 3.61
C GLU A 114 -21.30 8.83 4.15
N PHE A 115 -21.31 9.87 3.33
CA PHE A 115 -21.00 11.27 3.69
C PHE A 115 -21.64 12.21 2.66
N ASP A 116 -21.68 13.51 2.91
CA ASP A 116 -22.17 14.50 1.94
C ASP A 116 -21.15 14.70 0.82
N GLY A 117 -21.43 14.12 -0.36
CA GLY A 117 -20.56 14.20 -1.52
C GLY A 117 -20.51 12.95 -2.39
N ALA A 118 -19.33 12.66 -2.93
CA ALA A 118 -19.11 11.54 -3.83
C ALA A 118 -17.76 10.86 -3.61
N LEU A 119 -17.72 9.51 -3.70
CA LEU A 119 -16.52 8.72 -3.64
C LEU A 119 -16.51 7.63 -4.72
N VAL A 120 -15.45 7.63 -5.53
CA VAL A 120 -15.09 6.52 -6.41
C VAL A 120 -13.83 5.86 -5.83
N PRO A 121 -13.92 4.61 -5.34
CA PRO A 121 -12.80 3.93 -4.67
C PRO A 121 -11.59 3.72 -5.58
N GLY A 122 -10.41 3.65 -4.94
CA GLY A 122 -9.13 3.40 -5.61
C GLY A 122 -8.59 1.99 -5.36
N TYR A 123 -7.26 1.88 -5.41
CA TYR A 123 -6.52 0.64 -5.29
C TYR A 123 -6.94 -0.17 -4.05
N THR A 124 -7.00 -1.47 -4.17
CA THR A 124 -7.64 -2.49 -3.32
C THR A 124 -9.17 -2.64 -3.50
N ALA A 125 -9.82 -1.80 -4.30
CA ALA A 125 -11.21 -2.02 -4.68
C ALA A 125 -11.31 -3.05 -5.83
N PRO A 126 -12.44 -3.77 -5.98
CA PRO A 126 -12.72 -4.56 -7.18
C PRO A 126 -12.85 -3.65 -8.41
N GLU A 127 -12.75 -4.23 -9.62
CA GLU A 127 -12.83 -3.46 -10.88
C GLU A 127 -14.20 -2.77 -11.08
N ASP A 128 -15.27 -3.36 -10.56
CA ASP A 128 -16.61 -2.78 -10.56
C ASP A 128 -17.06 -2.45 -9.12
N PRO A 129 -16.44 -1.44 -8.46
CA PRO A 129 -16.71 -1.17 -7.06
C PRO A 129 -18.06 -0.50 -6.87
N GLU A 130 -18.71 -0.77 -5.74
CA GLU A 130 -19.72 0.14 -5.23
C GLU A 130 -19.08 1.50 -4.95
N CYS A 131 -19.75 2.57 -5.38
CA CYS A 131 -19.35 3.96 -5.16
C CYS A 131 -20.38 4.67 -4.28
N HIS A 132 -20.01 5.80 -3.72
CA HIS A 132 -20.95 6.66 -3.00
C HIS A 132 -21.20 7.96 -3.78
N PRO A 133 -22.49 8.33 -4.01
CA PRO A 133 -23.72 7.55 -3.78
C PRO A 133 -23.87 6.35 -4.73
N ALA A 134 -24.74 5.40 -4.36
CA ALA A 134 -25.00 4.21 -5.18
C ALA A 134 -25.37 4.57 -6.62
N GLY A 135 -24.82 3.83 -7.61
CA GLY A 135 -25.01 4.08 -9.05
C GLY A 135 -24.06 5.14 -9.63
N LEU A 136 -23.15 5.70 -8.83
CA LEU A 136 -22.24 6.76 -9.27
C LEU A 136 -21.27 6.29 -10.37
N LEU A 137 -20.82 5.03 -10.32
CA LEU A 137 -19.87 4.49 -11.29
C LEU A 137 -20.44 4.48 -12.72
N GLU A 138 -21.71 4.11 -12.87
CA GLU A 138 -22.41 4.13 -14.15
C GLU A 138 -22.57 5.56 -14.69
N ASP A 139 -22.87 6.52 -13.81
CA ASP A 139 -22.96 7.93 -14.17
C ASP A 139 -21.60 8.47 -14.65
N VAL A 140 -20.52 8.18 -13.92
CA VAL A 140 -19.14 8.53 -14.31
C VAL A 140 -18.79 7.91 -15.66
N ARG A 141 -18.98 6.61 -15.83
CA ARG A 141 -18.71 5.90 -17.10
C ARG A 141 -19.48 6.49 -18.28
N ALA A 142 -20.74 6.86 -18.06
CA ALA A 142 -21.55 7.50 -19.10
C ALA A 142 -21.06 8.91 -19.46
N ALA A 143 -20.56 9.67 -18.48
CA ALA A 143 -20.10 11.04 -18.66
C ALA A 143 -18.76 11.13 -19.39
N ILE A 144 -17.78 10.28 -19.01
CA ILE A 144 -16.40 10.36 -19.51
C ILE A 144 -16.03 9.28 -20.55
N GLY A 145 -16.99 8.42 -20.93
CA GLY A 145 -16.80 7.38 -21.94
C GLY A 145 -16.19 6.07 -21.41
N GLY A 146 -15.96 5.94 -20.11
CA GLY A 146 -15.42 4.75 -19.44
C GLY A 146 -14.65 5.12 -18.18
N TYR A 147 -14.66 4.21 -17.20
CA TYR A 147 -13.83 4.28 -15.98
C TYR A 147 -13.51 2.87 -15.52
N SER A 148 -12.26 2.63 -15.15
CA SER A 148 -11.77 1.41 -14.53
C SER A 148 -10.85 1.75 -13.35
N VAL A 149 -10.86 0.91 -12.31
CA VAL A 149 -9.96 1.07 -11.14
C VAL A 149 -8.52 0.79 -11.55
N TYR A 150 -8.33 -0.23 -12.40
CA TYR A 150 -7.02 -0.63 -12.91
C TYR A 150 -6.80 -0.14 -14.34
N ALA A 151 -5.53 -0.04 -14.76
CA ALA A 151 -5.23 0.42 -16.11
C ALA A 151 -5.79 -0.53 -17.18
N PRO A 152 -6.41 -0.01 -18.24
CA PRO A 152 -6.95 -0.86 -19.30
C PRO A 152 -5.90 -1.82 -19.86
N GLY A 153 -6.22 -3.13 -19.87
CA GLY A 153 -5.33 -4.16 -20.36
C GLY A 153 -4.27 -4.68 -19.38
N GLU A 154 -4.26 -4.25 -18.13
CA GLU A 154 -3.28 -4.68 -17.11
C GLU A 154 -3.23 -6.21 -16.90
N LEU A 155 -4.31 -6.93 -17.18
CA LEU A 155 -4.36 -8.40 -17.14
C LEU A 155 -3.82 -9.10 -18.40
N SER A 156 -3.47 -8.37 -19.44
CA SER A 156 -3.01 -8.94 -20.72
C SER A 156 -1.50 -8.76 -20.89
N ASP A 157 -0.86 -9.63 -21.65
CA ASP A 157 0.49 -9.42 -22.14
C ASP A 157 0.49 -8.19 -23.05
N ARG A 158 1.09 -7.09 -22.59
CA ARG A 158 1.17 -5.81 -23.30
C ARG A 158 2.60 -5.53 -23.75
N ASP A 159 2.74 -4.91 -24.92
CA ASP A 159 4.01 -4.31 -25.24
C ASP A 159 4.19 -2.98 -24.48
N ARG A 160 5.43 -2.47 -24.46
CA ARG A 160 5.79 -1.21 -23.80
C ARG A 160 4.87 -0.04 -24.17
N GLY A 161 4.47 0.06 -25.45
CA GLY A 161 3.63 1.15 -25.94
C GLY A 161 2.22 1.08 -25.36
N GLU A 162 1.63 -0.10 -25.35
CA GLU A 162 0.31 -0.36 -24.78
C GLU A 162 0.29 -0.14 -23.27
N THR A 163 1.38 -0.46 -22.55
CA THR A 163 1.51 -0.21 -21.11
C THR A 163 1.50 1.30 -20.83
N ILE A 164 2.30 2.08 -21.54
CA ILE A 164 2.36 3.55 -21.40
C ILE A 164 1.00 4.19 -21.75
N ASP A 165 0.33 3.73 -22.79
CA ASP A 165 -1.00 4.22 -23.16
C ASP A 165 -2.04 3.87 -22.09
N GLY A 166 -1.90 2.71 -21.42
CA GLY A 166 -2.70 2.34 -20.25
C GLY A 166 -2.54 3.32 -19.08
N TYR A 167 -1.30 3.75 -18.77
CA TYR A 167 -1.05 4.75 -17.71
C TYR A 167 -1.64 6.11 -18.04
N ARG A 168 -1.51 6.56 -19.29
CA ARG A 168 -2.12 7.81 -19.77
C ARG A 168 -3.63 7.78 -19.65
N GLU A 169 -4.24 6.68 -20.07
CA GLU A 169 -5.69 6.50 -20.01
C GLU A 169 -6.17 6.45 -18.55
N ALA A 170 -5.43 5.77 -17.67
CA ALA A 170 -5.73 5.76 -16.25
C ALA A 170 -5.69 7.18 -15.66
N ALA A 171 -4.63 7.96 -15.90
CA ALA A 171 -4.55 9.34 -15.44
C ALA A 171 -5.72 10.19 -15.99
N ARG A 172 -6.05 10.06 -17.30
CA ARG A 172 -7.18 10.74 -17.92
C ARG A 172 -8.49 10.41 -17.21
N MET A 173 -8.77 9.13 -16.96
CA MET A 173 -10.01 8.70 -16.30
C MET A 173 -10.15 9.29 -14.89
N ARG A 174 -9.07 9.35 -14.09
CA ARG A 174 -9.09 9.96 -12.74
C ARG A 174 -9.39 11.45 -12.82
N GLY A 175 -8.65 12.17 -13.67
CA GLY A 175 -8.83 13.62 -13.83
C GLY A 175 -10.22 14.00 -14.37
N GLU A 176 -10.72 13.31 -15.41
CA GLU A 176 -12.06 13.58 -15.97
C GLU A 176 -13.18 13.20 -14.99
N ALA A 177 -13.05 12.07 -14.29
CA ALA A 177 -14.02 11.67 -13.27
C ALA A 177 -14.09 12.71 -12.14
N PHE A 178 -12.92 13.16 -11.66
CA PHE A 178 -12.85 14.18 -10.63
C PHE A 178 -13.53 15.50 -11.06
N ARG A 179 -13.22 16.02 -12.25
CA ARG A 179 -13.82 17.25 -12.79
C ARG A 179 -15.33 17.11 -12.96
N TYR A 180 -15.79 15.98 -13.52
CA TYR A 180 -17.23 15.70 -13.66
C TYR A 180 -17.95 15.68 -12.30
N LEU A 181 -17.34 15.06 -11.29
CA LEU A 181 -17.94 14.98 -9.96
C LEU A 181 -17.87 16.32 -9.22
N ALA A 182 -16.79 17.09 -9.40
CA ALA A 182 -16.66 18.42 -8.84
C ALA A 182 -17.72 19.39 -9.41
N ASP A 183 -17.98 19.36 -10.72
CA ASP A 183 -19.06 20.15 -11.34
C ASP A 183 -20.45 19.74 -10.84
N ARG A 184 -20.67 18.44 -10.64
CA ARG A 184 -21.96 17.89 -10.23
C ARG A 184 -22.29 18.13 -8.75
N PHE A 185 -21.31 18.02 -7.85
CA PHE A 185 -21.52 18.07 -6.41
C PHE A 185 -21.13 19.40 -5.76
N ASP A 186 -20.39 20.28 -6.48
CA ASP A 186 -19.89 21.59 -6.00
C ASP A 186 -19.26 21.50 -4.59
N PRO A 187 -18.24 20.64 -4.38
CA PRO A 187 -17.71 20.32 -3.05
C PRO A 187 -16.84 21.44 -2.50
N GLU A 188 -16.79 21.57 -1.15
CA GLU A 188 -15.78 22.39 -0.49
C GLU A 188 -14.40 21.75 -0.51
N PHE A 189 -14.31 20.42 -0.48
CA PHE A 189 -13.08 19.64 -0.49
C PHE A 189 -13.03 18.66 -1.66
N GLY A 190 -11.90 18.59 -2.35
CA GLY A 190 -11.61 17.58 -3.34
C GLY A 190 -10.38 16.77 -3.00
N PHE A 191 -10.40 15.46 -3.25
CA PHE A 191 -9.24 14.59 -3.17
C PHE A 191 -9.19 13.67 -4.38
N VAL A 192 -8.14 13.79 -5.19
CA VAL A 192 -7.87 12.90 -6.31
C VAL A 192 -6.49 12.27 -6.16
N GLU A 193 -6.38 10.97 -6.43
CA GLU A 193 -5.13 10.24 -6.34
C GLU A 193 -4.73 9.67 -7.71
N PHE A 194 -3.42 9.63 -7.99
CA PHE A 194 -2.79 9.11 -9.20
C PHE A 194 -1.76 8.04 -8.85
N GLN A 195 -2.13 6.77 -8.97
CA GLN A 195 -1.35 5.61 -8.56
C GLN A 195 -0.22 5.24 -9.54
N TYR A 196 -0.41 5.45 -10.87
CA TYR A 196 0.51 4.90 -11.89
C TYR A 196 1.87 5.58 -11.94
N THR A 197 2.10 6.59 -11.13
CA THR A 197 3.40 7.20 -10.83
C THR A 197 4.28 6.29 -9.98
N ASP A 198 3.69 5.39 -9.19
CA ASP A 198 4.37 4.29 -8.50
C ASP A 198 4.51 3.06 -9.40
N THR A 199 3.40 2.60 -9.98
CA THR A 199 3.35 1.37 -10.77
C THR A 199 4.36 1.35 -11.92
N VAL A 200 4.66 2.50 -12.54
CA VAL A 200 5.66 2.58 -13.61
C VAL A 200 7.06 2.13 -13.16
N PHE A 201 7.43 2.36 -11.90
CA PHE A 201 8.71 1.89 -11.35
C PHE A 201 8.73 0.40 -11.01
N HIS A 202 7.57 -0.22 -10.84
CA HIS A 202 7.46 -1.67 -10.65
C HIS A 202 7.42 -2.43 -11.97
N GLU A 203 6.84 -1.86 -13.04
CA GLU A 203 6.68 -2.52 -14.33
C GLU A 203 7.77 -2.14 -15.35
N LEU A 204 8.21 -0.87 -15.37
CA LEU A 204 9.16 -0.30 -16.33
C LEU A 204 10.23 0.57 -15.63
N PRO A 205 10.93 0.05 -14.60
CA PRO A 205 11.76 0.85 -13.70
C PRO A 205 12.93 1.59 -14.38
N GLU A 206 13.49 1.03 -15.44
CA GLU A 206 14.64 1.60 -16.18
C GLU A 206 14.21 2.39 -17.44
N ASP A 207 12.91 2.64 -17.60
CA ASP A 207 12.39 3.34 -18.79
C ASP A 207 12.05 4.79 -18.47
N ASP A 208 13.04 5.68 -18.58
CA ASP A 208 12.86 7.13 -18.41
C ASP A 208 11.73 7.71 -19.28
N GLY A 209 11.49 7.09 -20.45
CA GLY A 209 10.41 7.52 -21.35
C GLY A 209 9.02 7.16 -20.82
N ALA A 210 8.88 5.98 -20.20
CA ALA A 210 7.65 5.55 -19.56
C ALA A 210 7.37 6.37 -18.28
N ILE A 211 8.38 6.56 -17.43
CA ILE A 211 8.30 7.38 -16.22
C ILE A 211 7.87 8.81 -16.59
N ARG A 212 8.55 9.43 -17.55
CA ARG A 212 8.18 10.77 -18.05
C ARG A 212 6.76 10.81 -18.59
N ALA A 213 6.31 9.78 -19.31
CA ALA A 213 4.97 9.74 -19.90
C ALA A 213 3.87 9.62 -18.84
N ALA A 214 4.10 8.81 -17.79
CA ALA A 214 3.18 8.67 -16.66
C ALA A 214 3.03 10.00 -15.90
N TYR A 215 4.14 10.61 -15.50
CA TYR A 215 4.13 11.89 -14.77
C TYR A 215 3.59 13.06 -15.62
N ALA A 216 3.91 13.12 -16.92
CA ALA A 216 3.36 14.15 -17.80
C ALA A 216 1.83 14.02 -17.96
N ALA A 217 1.31 12.79 -18.04
CA ALA A 217 -0.14 12.56 -18.10
C ALA A 217 -0.85 13.01 -16.82
N VAL A 218 -0.23 12.77 -15.66
CA VAL A 218 -0.74 13.26 -14.36
C VAL A 218 -0.71 14.79 -14.31
N ASP A 219 0.39 15.41 -14.71
CA ASP A 219 0.54 16.88 -14.72
C ASP A 219 -0.52 17.55 -15.62
N GLU A 220 -0.81 16.98 -16.80
CA GLU A 220 -1.90 17.45 -17.70
C GLU A 220 -3.27 17.38 -17.02
N GLN A 221 -3.55 16.32 -16.23
CA GLN A 221 -4.82 16.22 -15.53
C GLN A 221 -4.91 17.19 -14.35
N ILE A 222 -3.81 17.40 -13.63
CA ILE A 222 -3.74 18.41 -12.57
C ILE A 222 -3.98 19.80 -13.14
N ASP A 223 -3.36 20.16 -14.28
CA ASP A 223 -3.60 21.45 -14.93
C ASP A 223 -5.07 21.65 -15.28
N ALA A 224 -5.70 20.65 -15.91
CA ALA A 224 -7.12 20.69 -16.24
C ALA A 224 -8.05 20.79 -15.00
N ILE A 225 -7.71 20.11 -13.91
CA ILE A 225 -8.46 20.21 -12.65
C ILE A 225 -8.33 21.63 -12.07
N LEU A 226 -7.14 22.21 -12.08
CA LEU A 226 -6.91 23.57 -11.58
C LEU A 226 -7.66 24.62 -12.42
N GLU A 227 -7.67 24.46 -13.75
CA GLU A 227 -8.38 25.37 -14.65
C GLU A 227 -9.91 25.29 -14.50
N GLU A 228 -10.47 24.07 -14.37
CA GLU A 228 -11.93 23.87 -14.35
C GLU A 228 -12.55 24.01 -12.95
N CYS A 229 -11.84 23.57 -11.90
CA CYS A 229 -12.37 23.57 -10.53
C CYS A 229 -11.98 24.81 -9.71
N ASP A 230 -10.95 25.59 -10.15
CA ASP A 230 -10.47 26.83 -9.54
C ASP A 230 -10.39 26.78 -8.00
N PRO A 231 -9.61 25.84 -7.41
CA PRO A 231 -9.54 25.70 -5.96
C PRO A 231 -8.80 26.89 -5.32
N ASP A 232 -9.31 27.38 -4.15
CA ASP A 232 -8.64 28.44 -3.41
C ASP A 232 -7.24 28.02 -2.92
N THR A 233 -7.12 26.76 -2.50
CA THR A 233 -5.88 26.17 -1.97
C THR A 233 -5.65 24.79 -2.58
N VAL A 234 -4.43 24.50 -2.99
CA VAL A 234 -3.99 23.19 -3.48
C VAL A 234 -2.94 22.64 -2.54
N VAL A 235 -3.10 21.39 -2.12
CA VAL A 235 -2.09 20.59 -1.42
C VAL A 235 -1.76 19.39 -2.29
N VAL A 236 -0.48 19.15 -2.53
CA VAL A 236 0.03 17.96 -3.21
C VAL A 236 0.78 17.12 -2.19
N ALA A 237 0.50 15.83 -2.12
CA ALA A 237 1.22 14.93 -1.22
C ALA A 237 1.43 13.56 -1.86
N SER A 238 2.53 12.90 -1.52
CA SER A 238 2.72 11.48 -1.78
C SER A 238 2.72 10.71 -0.46
N ASP A 239 2.39 9.46 -0.54
CA ASP A 239 2.36 8.55 0.61
C ASP A 239 3.77 8.05 0.99
N HIS A 240 4.68 7.93 0.03
CA HIS A 240 6.09 7.56 0.18
C HIS A 240 6.91 8.06 -1.02
N GLY A 241 8.20 7.75 -1.05
CA GLY A 241 9.05 7.92 -2.21
C GLY A 241 9.33 6.61 -2.93
N ILE A 242 10.12 6.67 -4.00
CA ILE A 242 10.58 5.52 -4.78
C ILE A 242 12.06 5.67 -5.11
N GLY A 243 12.78 4.57 -5.29
CA GLY A 243 14.18 4.58 -5.69
C GLY A 243 14.74 3.17 -5.88
N GLU A 244 15.97 3.11 -6.40
CA GLU A 244 16.69 1.86 -6.62
C GLU A 244 17.00 1.15 -5.31
N TYR A 245 17.12 -0.18 -5.37
CA TYR A 245 17.77 -0.99 -4.36
C TYR A 245 19.27 -1.06 -4.67
N ASP A 246 20.07 -0.37 -3.87
CA ASP A 246 21.55 -0.41 -3.97
C ASP A 246 22.17 -1.55 -3.15
N GLY A 247 21.35 -2.27 -2.38
CA GLY A 247 21.79 -3.30 -1.44
C GLY A 247 21.41 -4.71 -1.87
N TYR A 248 21.16 -5.56 -0.89
CA TYR A 248 20.89 -6.98 -1.05
C TYR A 248 19.44 -7.33 -0.78
N GLU A 249 18.93 -8.43 -1.37
CA GLU A 249 17.79 -9.15 -0.82
C GLU A 249 18.21 -9.80 0.50
N PHE A 250 17.49 -9.52 1.59
CA PHE A 250 17.64 -10.22 2.86
C PHE A 250 16.41 -11.10 3.12
N ARG A 251 16.64 -12.42 3.18
CA ARG A 251 15.59 -13.44 3.33
C ARG A 251 15.34 -13.71 4.80
N VAL A 252 14.39 -13.00 5.37
CA VAL A 252 14.09 -13.01 6.81
C VAL A 252 13.74 -14.41 7.30
N ASN A 253 12.92 -15.17 6.57
CA ASN A 253 12.56 -16.52 6.99
C ASN A 253 13.72 -17.53 6.88
N GLU A 254 14.71 -17.32 5.98
CA GLU A 254 15.95 -18.09 5.98
C GLU A 254 16.80 -17.82 7.21
N PHE A 255 16.92 -16.56 7.60
CA PHE A 255 17.57 -16.16 8.84
C PHE A 255 16.92 -16.81 10.06
N LEU A 256 15.57 -16.79 10.14
CA LEU A 256 14.80 -17.40 11.23
C LEU A 256 14.96 -18.92 11.26
N ARG A 257 14.90 -19.57 10.10
CA ARG A 257 15.10 -21.03 9.96
C ARG A 257 16.51 -21.44 10.42
N ASN A 258 17.54 -20.75 9.95
CA ASN A 258 18.93 -21.08 10.29
C ASN A 258 19.24 -20.95 11.78
N ARG A 259 18.41 -20.18 12.52
CA ARG A 259 18.52 -19.98 13.98
C ARG A 259 17.51 -20.79 14.79
N GLY A 260 16.66 -21.58 14.11
CA GLY A 260 15.69 -22.47 14.75
C GLY A 260 14.44 -21.76 15.28
N TYR A 261 14.13 -20.55 14.76
CA TYR A 261 12.87 -19.88 15.05
C TYR A 261 11.77 -20.30 14.08
N ALA A 262 12.10 -20.63 12.84
CA ALA A 262 11.15 -21.05 11.84
C ALA A 262 11.34 -22.52 11.44
N GLU A 263 10.23 -23.27 11.47
CA GLU A 263 10.12 -24.63 10.93
C GLU A 263 9.56 -24.58 9.52
N THR A 264 9.90 -25.56 8.67
CA THR A 264 9.50 -25.57 7.27
C THR A 264 8.69 -26.78 6.90
N THR A 265 7.78 -26.61 5.95
CA THR A 265 6.99 -27.68 5.35
C THR A 265 7.10 -27.66 3.84
N ARG A 266 6.73 -28.76 3.19
CA ARG A 266 6.78 -28.92 1.74
C ARG A 266 5.41 -29.25 1.18
N GLY A 267 5.01 -28.55 0.12
CA GLY A 267 3.67 -28.66 -0.46
C GLY A 267 2.58 -27.97 0.36
N GLY A 268 1.35 -27.92 -0.19
CA GLY A 268 0.22 -27.18 0.37
C GLY A 268 0.12 -25.72 -0.12
N GLY A 269 -0.95 -24.99 0.22
CA GLY A 269 -1.14 -23.58 -0.15
C GLY A 269 -0.15 -22.65 0.55
N SER A 270 0.37 -21.62 -0.08
CA SER A 270 1.16 -20.53 0.50
C SER A 270 0.36 -19.23 0.44
N LEU A 271 0.75 -18.21 1.21
CA LEU A 271 0.21 -16.87 1.00
C LEU A 271 0.44 -16.45 -0.45
N PRO A 272 -0.58 -15.89 -1.16
CA PRO A 272 -0.42 -15.41 -2.52
C PRO A 272 0.49 -14.18 -2.55
N SER A 273 1.09 -13.89 -3.70
CA SER A 273 1.67 -12.57 -3.91
C SER A 273 0.58 -11.53 -4.09
N TRP A 274 0.86 -10.28 -3.73
CA TRP A 274 -0.08 -9.20 -3.95
C TRP A 274 -0.52 -9.10 -5.43
N SER A 275 0.41 -9.26 -6.37
CA SER A 275 0.08 -9.27 -7.80
C SER A 275 -0.91 -10.37 -8.20
N SER A 276 -0.83 -11.57 -7.59
CA SER A 276 -1.81 -12.63 -7.87
C SER A 276 -3.15 -12.36 -7.19
N VAL A 277 -3.16 -11.73 -6.01
CA VAL A 277 -4.39 -11.27 -5.35
C VAL A 277 -5.10 -10.22 -6.21
N VAL A 278 -4.39 -9.19 -6.69
CA VAL A 278 -4.96 -8.17 -7.59
C VAL A 278 -5.56 -8.82 -8.82
N ARG A 279 -4.80 -9.68 -9.50
CA ARG A 279 -5.24 -10.32 -10.74
C ARG A 279 -6.48 -11.20 -10.56
N ASN A 280 -6.53 -11.99 -9.51
CA ASN A 280 -7.60 -12.98 -9.32
C ASN A 280 -8.78 -12.38 -8.55
N ASN A 281 -8.54 -11.73 -7.41
CA ASN A 281 -9.63 -11.28 -6.53
C ASN A 281 -10.19 -9.92 -6.92
N LEU A 282 -9.34 -8.95 -7.22
CA LEU A 282 -9.79 -7.59 -7.48
C LEU A 282 -10.17 -7.36 -8.94
N MET A 283 -9.27 -7.68 -9.89
CA MET A 283 -9.50 -7.36 -11.30
C MET A 283 -10.46 -8.34 -12.00
N ARG A 284 -10.50 -9.61 -11.58
CA ARG A 284 -11.42 -10.63 -12.16
C ARG A 284 -12.63 -10.93 -11.29
N GLY A 285 -12.67 -10.46 -10.05
CA GLY A 285 -13.71 -10.78 -9.06
C GLY A 285 -13.69 -12.27 -8.66
N GLU A 286 -12.52 -12.91 -8.71
CA GLU A 286 -12.32 -14.31 -8.34
C GLU A 286 -11.72 -14.38 -6.94
N ALA A 287 -12.33 -15.14 -6.03
CA ALA A 287 -11.74 -15.44 -4.74
C ALA A 287 -10.66 -16.52 -4.87
N ASP A 288 -9.48 -16.32 -4.28
CA ASP A 288 -8.40 -17.31 -4.30
C ASP A 288 -8.80 -18.63 -3.61
N ALA A 289 -9.71 -18.58 -2.65
CA ALA A 289 -10.23 -19.74 -1.94
C ALA A 289 -10.96 -20.76 -2.86
N ASP A 290 -11.52 -20.31 -3.99
CA ASP A 290 -12.29 -21.16 -4.92
C ASP A 290 -11.45 -21.75 -6.06
N ARG A 291 -10.15 -21.46 -6.13
CA ARG A 291 -9.30 -21.93 -7.21
C ARG A 291 -8.97 -23.41 -7.05
N THR A 292 -9.49 -24.23 -7.96
CA THR A 292 -9.07 -25.64 -8.06
C THR A 292 -7.65 -25.69 -8.63
N PRO A 293 -6.64 -26.18 -7.87
CA PRO A 293 -5.26 -26.27 -8.35
C PRO A 293 -5.17 -26.99 -9.70
N SER A 294 -4.39 -26.43 -10.61
CA SER A 294 -4.16 -27.03 -11.95
C SER A 294 -3.50 -28.41 -11.83
N PRO A 295 -3.58 -29.26 -12.86
CA PRO A 295 -2.87 -30.54 -12.84
C PRO A 295 -1.35 -30.40 -12.65
N LEU A 296 -0.75 -29.29 -13.13
CA LEU A 296 0.67 -28.99 -12.96
C LEU A 296 0.99 -28.64 -11.52
N GLU A 297 0.21 -27.76 -10.89
CA GLU A 297 0.34 -27.40 -9.46
C GLU A 297 0.26 -28.64 -8.57
N ARG A 298 -0.72 -29.52 -8.80
CA ARG A 298 -0.85 -30.79 -8.06
C ARG A 298 0.36 -31.72 -8.25
N ALA A 299 0.93 -31.73 -9.45
CA ALA A 299 2.11 -32.54 -9.75
C ALA A 299 3.35 -31.98 -9.04
N LEU A 300 3.52 -30.65 -9.01
CA LEU A 300 4.63 -29.97 -8.33
C LEU A 300 4.48 -30.06 -6.80
N ASP A 301 3.28 -29.92 -6.25
CA ASP A 301 3.00 -30.17 -4.84
C ASP A 301 3.39 -31.60 -4.42
N LEU A 302 2.97 -32.59 -5.22
CA LEU A 302 3.33 -33.99 -4.96
C LEU A 302 4.85 -34.23 -5.06
N ALA A 303 5.53 -33.60 -6.04
CA ALA A 303 6.97 -33.67 -6.19
C ALA A 303 7.71 -33.02 -5.01
N ALA A 304 7.23 -31.86 -4.55
CA ALA A 304 7.78 -31.16 -3.39
C ALA A 304 7.72 -32.02 -2.11
N ARG A 305 6.60 -32.71 -1.87
CA ARG A 305 6.43 -33.63 -0.72
C ARG A 305 7.45 -34.77 -0.67
N VAL A 306 7.98 -35.18 -1.83
CA VAL A 306 9.08 -36.17 -1.90
C VAL A 306 10.46 -35.55 -2.02
N GLY A 307 10.57 -34.22 -1.83
CA GLY A 307 11.84 -33.51 -1.78
C GLY A 307 12.36 -32.94 -3.09
N LEU A 308 11.56 -33.01 -4.17
CA LEU A 308 11.82 -32.36 -5.45
C LEU A 308 11.09 -31.01 -5.47
N THR A 309 11.63 -30.05 -4.72
CA THR A 309 11.07 -28.69 -4.64
C THR A 309 11.36 -27.87 -5.89
N SER A 310 10.55 -26.84 -6.16
CA SER A 310 10.78 -25.90 -7.27
C SER A 310 12.14 -25.23 -7.19
N GLN A 311 12.64 -24.91 -5.98
CA GLN A 311 13.97 -24.35 -5.77
C GLN A 311 15.08 -25.31 -6.24
N ARG A 312 14.96 -26.62 -5.93
CA ARG A 312 15.95 -27.61 -6.38
C ARG A 312 15.86 -27.87 -7.89
N LEU A 313 14.65 -27.78 -8.44
CA LEU A 313 14.45 -27.90 -9.88
C LEU A 313 15.01 -26.66 -10.58
N GLY A 314 14.77 -25.44 -10.06
CA GLY A 314 15.32 -24.19 -10.55
C GLY A 314 16.85 -24.22 -10.57
N ALA A 315 17.49 -24.53 -9.44
CA ALA A 315 18.95 -24.67 -9.37
C ALA A 315 19.53 -25.71 -10.33
N ALA A 316 18.80 -26.79 -10.60
CA ALA A 316 19.23 -27.79 -11.58
C ALA A 316 19.09 -27.30 -13.02
N LEU A 317 18.06 -26.49 -13.34
CA LEU A 317 17.85 -25.88 -14.65
C LEU A 317 18.85 -24.76 -14.90
N GLU A 318 19.13 -23.93 -13.92
CA GLU A 318 20.20 -22.91 -13.95
C GLU A 318 21.57 -23.54 -14.25
N ALA A 319 21.89 -24.64 -13.57
CA ALA A 319 23.15 -25.37 -13.80
C ALA A 319 23.33 -25.90 -15.24
N VAL A 320 22.25 -26.00 -16.03
CA VAL A 320 22.26 -26.43 -17.43
C VAL A 320 21.83 -25.31 -18.40
N GLY A 321 21.61 -24.07 -17.91
CA GLY A 321 21.30 -22.89 -18.71
C GLY A 321 19.91 -22.94 -19.36
N LEU A 322 18.91 -23.52 -18.70
CA LEU A 322 17.53 -23.64 -19.14
C LEU A 322 16.54 -22.93 -18.21
N ASP A 323 17.04 -22.13 -17.29
CA ASP A 323 16.30 -21.34 -16.31
C ASP A 323 15.35 -20.32 -16.95
N ASP A 324 15.82 -19.51 -17.91
CA ASP A 324 15.00 -18.54 -18.65
C ASP A 324 13.81 -19.19 -19.34
N LEU A 325 14.01 -20.38 -19.91
CA LEU A 325 12.95 -21.10 -20.61
C LEU A 325 11.89 -21.68 -19.65
N ALA A 326 12.27 -21.97 -18.41
CA ALA A 326 11.35 -22.48 -17.40
C ALA A 326 10.50 -21.33 -16.79
N LEU A 327 11.09 -20.16 -16.60
CA LEU A 327 10.40 -18.97 -16.08
C LEU A 327 9.34 -18.45 -17.07
N GLU A 328 9.59 -18.56 -18.37
CA GLU A 328 8.66 -18.12 -19.43
C GLU A 328 7.38 -18.99 -19.54
N TYR A 329 7.44 -20.27 -19.14
CA TYR A 329 6.35 -21.23 -19.39
C TYR A 329 5.68 -21.81 -18.14
N VAL A 330 6.20 -21.56 -16.93
CA VAL A 330 5.63 -22.10 -15.68
C VAL A 330 4.93 -20.98 -14.92
N PRO A 331 3.60 -21.06 -14.71
CA PRO A 331 2.88 -20.07 -13.92
C PRO A 331 3.46 -19.93 -12.50
N ASP A 332 3.53 -18.71 -11.97
CA ASP A 332 4.07 -18.40 -10.63
C ASP A 332 3.45 -19.26 -9.52
N ASP A 333 2.13 -19.49 -9.59
CA ASP A 333 1.41 -20.30 -8.61
C ASP A 333 1.82 -21.78 -8.66
N ALA A 334 2.20 -22.28 -9.84
CA ALA A 334 2.69 -23.65 -9.98
C ALA A 334 4.12 -23.79 -9.40
N ILE A 335 4.96 -22.75 -9.56
CA ILE A 335 6.28 -22.68 -8.92
C ILE A 335 6.10 -22.71 -7.39
N ARG A 336 5.16 -21.93 -6.86
CA ARG A 336 4.86 -21.86 -5.42
C ARG A 336 4.33 -23.14 -4.82
N ALA A 337 3.44 -23.84 -5.52
CA ALA A 337 2.92 -25.14 -5.05
C ALA A 337 4.03 -26.18 -4.85
N GLY A 338 5.15 -26.02 -5.55
CA GLY A 338 6.34 -26.87 -5.42
C GLY A 338 7.41 -26.37 -4.42
N THR A 339 7.24 -25.20 -3.76
CA THR A 339 8.28 -24.61 -2.91
C THR A 339 8.28 -25.14 -1.48
N GLU A 340 9.44 -25.10 -0.83
CA GLU A 340 9.55 -25.20 0.62
C GLU A 340 9.09 -23.86 1.23
N ARG A 341 8.34 -23.91 2.32
CA ARG A 341 7.74 -22.74 2.97
C ARG A 341 7.77 -22.87 4.48
N VAL A 342 7.57 -21.74 5.18
CA VAL A 342 7.44 -21.72 6.62
C VAL A 342 6.14 -22.41 7.06
N SER A 343 6.23 -23.27 8.07
CA SER A 343 5.10 -23.82 8.80
C SER A 343 4.78 -22.88 9.97
N PHE A 344 3.82 -21.96 9.81
CA PHE A 344 3.47 -21.00 10.86
C PHE A 344 3.09 -21.70 12.18
N PRO A 345 2.24 -22.76 12.18
CA PRO A 345 1.87 -23.46 13.40
C PRO A 345 3.07 -24.06 14.17
N GLU A 346 4.12 -24.49 13.48
CA GLU A 346 5.27 -25.17 14.09
C GLU A 346 6.43 -24.20 14.40
N SER A 347 6.37 -22.95 13.90
CA SER A 347 7.41 -21.94 14.04
C SER A 347 7.22 -21.11 15.30
N ALA A 348 8.31 -20.71 15.96
CA ALA A 348 8.29 -19.75 17.07
C ALA A 348 8.15 -18.30 16.59
N ALA A 349 8.74 -17.99 15.41
CA ALA A 349 8.65 -16.68 14.78
C ALA A 349 8.75 -16.82 13.25
N TYR A 350 8.09 -15.91 12.54
CA TYR A 350 8.06 -15.89 11.07
C TYR A 350 7.75 -14.49 10.53
N MET A 351 8.23 -14.20 9.32
CA MET A 351 7.73 -13.12 8.49
C MET A 351 6.55 -13.65 7.67
N ARG A 352 5.36 -13.12 7.87
CA ARG A 352 4.15 -13.54 7.11
C ARG A 352 4.04 -12.79 5.79
N SER A 353 4.37 -11.50 5.77
CA SER A 353 4.39 -10.66 4.59
C SER A 353 5.60 -9.73 4.60
N ARG A 354 6.19 -9.47 3.42
CA ARG A 354 7.29 -8.51 3.29
C ARG A 354 6.83 -7.06 3.47
N ILE A 355 5.55 -6.78 3.22
CA ILE A 355 4.95 -5.45 3.28
C ILE A 355 4.88 -4.94 4.72
N GLU A 356 4.61 -5.81 5.70
CA GLU A 356 4.67 -5.43 7.11
C GLU A 356 6.07 -5.05 7.58
N CYS A 357 7.13 -5.39 6.81
CA CYS A 357 8.53 -5.25 7.23
C CYS A 357 8.73 -5.73 8.67
N GLY A 358 8.19 -6.89 9.01
CA GLY A 358 8.15 -7.33 10.41
C GLY A 358 8.14 -8.84 10.61
N ILE A 359 8.35 -9.23 11.86
CA ILE A 359 8.35 -10.61 12.30
C ILE A 359 7.27 -10.81 13.35
N ARG A 360 6.41 -11.79 13.14
CA ARG A 360 5.36 -12.22 14.06
C ARG A 360 5.89 -13.36 14.94
N LEU A 361 5.70 -13.26 16.25
CA LEU A 361 5.94 -14.35 17.19
C LEU A 361 4.69 -15.20 17.34
N ASN A 362 4.84 -16.50 17.31
CA ASN A 362 3.75 -17.47 17.42
C ASN A 362 3.40 -17.75 18.89
N VAL A 363 2.65 -16.85 19.51
CA VAL A 363 2.38 -16.85 20.96
C VAL A 363 1.17 -17.71 21.31
N ALA A 364 1.33 -18.61 22.27
CA ALA A 364 0.24 -19.44 22.78
C ALA A 364 -0.89 -18.58 23.38
N GLY A 365 -2.12 -18.84 22.94
CA GLY A 365 -3.31 -18.10 23.37
C GLY A 365 -3.59 -16.81 22.58
N ARG A 366 -2.68 -16.36 21.72
CA ARG A 366 -2.88 -15.32 20.73
C ARG A 366 -3.04 -15.93 19.34
N GLU A 367 -2.10 -16.78 18.94
CA GLU A 367 -2.17 -17.49 17.67
C GLU A 367 -2.87 -18.86 17.86
N PRO A 368 -3.53 -19.43 16.82
CA PRO A 368 -4.32 -20.67 16.94
C PRO A 368 -3.52 -21.86 17.48
N GLU A 369 -2.27 -22.03 17.05
CA GLU A 369 -1.37 -23.10 17.46
C GLU A 369 -0.05 -22.51 17.97
N GLY A 370 -0.12 -21.47 18.83
CA GLY A 370 1.03 -20.76 19.35
C GLY A 370 1.97 -21.66 20.14
N VAL A 371 3.28 -21.58 19.86
CA VAL A 371 4.33 -22.41 20.48
C VAL A 371 5.18 -21.63 21.48
N VAL A 372 5.20 -20.31 21.43
CA VAL A 372 5.91 -19.45 22.40
C VAL A 372 5.02 -19.22 23.60
N ALA A 373 5.48 -19.62 24.79
CA ALA A 373 4.71 -19.37 26.02
C ALA A 373 4.62 -17.85 26.30
N PRO A 374 3.46 -17.33 26.78
CA PRO A 374 3.32 -15.89 27.05
C PRO A 374 4.38 -15.33 28.00
N GLU A 375 4.84 -16.11 28.97
CA GLU A 375 5.92 -15.74 29.89
C GLU A 375 7.32 -15.69 29.25
N GLU A 376 7.50 -16.29 28.06
CA GLU A 376 8.74 -16.30 27.29
C GLU A 376 8.76 -15.21 26.19
N TYR A 377 7.61 -14.57 25.93
CA TYR A 377 7.41 -13.63 24.83
C TYR A 377 8.50 -12.53 24.78
N ASP A 378 8.69 -11.81 25.89
CA ASP A 378 9.64 -10.70 25.93
C ASP A 378 11.10 -11.20 25.73
N ALA A 379 11.45 -12.34 26.30
CA ALA A 379 12.80 -12.91 26.17
C ALA A 379 13.10 -13.37 24.74
N VAL A 380 12.14 -14.01 24.08
CA VAL A 380 12.26 -14.45 22.68
C VAL A 380 12.35 -13.23 21.76
N ARG A 381 11.47 -12.22 21.95
CA ARG A 381 11.47 -10.99 21.17
C ARG A 381 12.79 -10.22 21.29
N GLU A 382 13.29 -10.02 22.51
CA GLU A 382 14.54 -9.32 22.75
C GLU A 382 15.73 -10.04 22.10
N SER A 383 15.82 -11.37 22.30
CA SER A 383 16.86 -12.19 21.68
C SER A 383 16.85 -12.09 20.14
N LEU A 384 15.65 -12.05 19.55
CA LEU A 384 15.50 -11.91 18.11
C LEU A 384 15.94 -10.51 17.63
N ILE A 385 15.54 -9.46 18.35
CA ILE A 385 15.95 -8.07 18.06
C ILE A 385 17.47 -7.93 18.14
N GLU A 386 18.10 -8.48 19.17
CA GLU A 386 19.57 -8.45 19.32
C GLU A 386 20.25 -9.18 18.15
N ALA A 387 19.79 -10.37 17.79
CA ALA A 387 20.35 -11.16 16.70
C ALA A 387 20.22 -10.44 15.34
N LEU A 388 19.10 -9.76 15.07
CA LEU A 388 18.86 -9.03 13.83
C LEU A 388 19.71 -7.75 13.73
N ARG A 389 19.94 -7.03 14.84
CA ARG A 389 20.82 -5.85 14.88
C ARG A 389 22.27 -6.17 14.51
N GLU A 390 22.68 -7.40 14.73
CA GLU A 390 24.02 -7.89 14.41
C GLU A 390 24.19 -8.35 12.96
N VAL A 391 23.09 -8.46 12.19
CA VAL A 391 23.14 -8.89 10.80
C VAL A 391 23.92 -7.89 9.95
N ARG A 392 24.84 -8.42 9.15
CA ARG A 392 25.63 -7.63 8.19
C ARG A 392 25.48 -8.21 6.80
N THR A 393 25.52 -7.34 5.82
CA THR A 393 25.60 -7.72 4.41
C THR A 393 26.87 -8.52 4.13
N PRO A 394 26.97 -9.22 2.99
CA PRO A 394 28.20 -9.86 2.57
C PRO A 394 29.42 -8.91 2.54
N ASP A 395 29.20 -7.60 2.34
CA ASP A 395 30.23 -6.57 2.34
C ASP A 395 30.55 -6.00 3.74
N GLY A 396 29.79 -6.42 4.76
CA GLY A 396 30.01 -6.06 6.16
C GLY A 396 29.25 -4.83 6.65
N GLU A 397 28.32 -4.28 5.86
CA GLU A 397 27.46 -3.15 6.23
C GLU A 397 26.26 -3.61 7.05
N ALA A 398 25.59 -2.68 7.74
CA ALA A 398 24.38 -2.99 8.49
C ALA A 398 23.21 -3.18 7.53
N VAL A 399 22.40 -4.24 7.73
CA VAL A 399 21.18 -4.47 6.94
C VAL A 399 20.04 -3.55 7.38
N PHE A 400 20.02 -3.17 8.65
CA PHE A 400 18.95 -2.39 9.25
C PHE A 400 19.46 -1.10 9.89
N ASP A 401 18.76 0.00 9.68
CA ASP A 401 18.88 1.24 10.46
C ASP A 401 18.33 1.02 11.88
N ALA A 402 17.24 0.28 11.98
CA ALA A 402 16.62 -0.06 13.25
C ALA A 402 15.93 -1.43 13.21
N VAL A 403 15.96 -2.12 14.35
CA VAL A 403 15.13 -3.28 14.65
C VAL A 403 14.45 -2.99 15.97
N LEU A 404 13.13 -2.84 15.95
CA LEU A 404 12.34 -2.25 17.02
C LEU A 404 11.20 -3.16 17.48
N PRO A 405 10.84 -3.15 18.77
CA PRO A 405 9.56 -3.70 19.18
C PRO A 405 8.43 -2.81 18.60
N ARG A 406 7.30 -3.41 18.24
CA ARG A 406 6.16 -2.72 17.60
C ARG A 406 5.67 -1.49 18.38
N GLU A 407 5.74 -1.53 19.71
CA GLU A 407 5.30 -0.44 20.60
C GLU A 407 6.21 0.81 20.52
N ALA A 408 7.39 0.68 19.91
CA ALA A 408 8.26 1.82 19.63
C ALA A 408 7.92 2.52 18.30
N VAL A 409 7.09 1.89 17.46
CA VAL A 409 6.70 2.40 16.14
C VAL A 409 5.22 2.76 16.11
N PHE A 410 4.38 1.94 16.71
CA PHE A 410 2.92 2.08 16.68
C PHE A 410 2.37 2.38 18.07
N ASP A 411 1.34 3.24 18.11
CA ASP A 411 0.56 3.55 19.31
C ASP A 411 -0.94 3.47 18.99
N GLY A 412 -1.70 2.86 19.87
CA GLY A 412 -3.15 2.75 19.70
C GLY A 412 -3.72 1.38 20.05
N PRO A 413 -5.04 1.21 19.90
CA PRO A 413 -5.74 0.01 20.34
C PRO A 413 -5.46 -1.23 19.46
N TYR A 414 -4.91 -1.06 18.26
CA TYR A 414 -4.68 -2.14 17.29
C TYR A 414 -3.20 -2.52 17.15
N VAL A 415 -2.34 -2.07 18.06
CA VAL A 415 -0.89 -2.41 18.06
C VAL A 415 -0.65 -3.92 18.12
N GLU A 416 -1.55 -4.68 18.78
CA GLU A 416 -1.47 -6.14 18.87
C GLU A 416 -1.62 -6.86 17.51
N ASP A 417 -2.23 -6.22 16.51
CA ASP A 417 -2.42 -6.78 15.17
C ASP A 417 -1.15 -6.67 14.31
N ALA A 418 -0.24 -5.74 14.63
CA ALA A 418 1.06 -5.57 13.98
C ALA A 418 2.02 -6.74 14.23
N ALA A 419 3.03 -6.88 13.38
CA ALA A 419 4.18 -7.73 13.64
C ALA A 419 4.87 -7.33 14.96
N ASP A 420 5.39 -8.30 15.73
CA ASP A 420 5.96 -8.07 17.06
C ASP A 420 7.32 -7.34 17.03
N VAL A 421 8.06 -7.54 15.95
CA VAL A 421 9.35 -6.88 15.66
C VAL A 421 9.24 -6.19 14.32
N VAL A 422 9.52 -4.89 14.29
CA VAL A 422 9.52 -4.06 13.08
C VAL A 422 10.94 -3.93 12.58
N LEU A 423 11.15 -4.18 11.31
CA LEU A 423 12.42 -4.11 10.61
C LEU A 423 12.48 -2.84 9.76
N VAL A 424 13.45 -1.98 10.01
CA VAL A 424 13.71 -0.78 9.21
C VAL A 424 14.98 -1.00 8.42
N PRO A 425 14.91 -1.39 7.13
CA PRO A 425 16.10 -1.56 6.31
C PRO A 425 16.93 -0.28 6.23
N ALA A 426 18.25 -0.41 6.14
CA ALA A 426 19.13 0.74 6.01
C ALA A 426 18.79 1.53 4.75
N ASP A 427 18.42 2.80 4.91
CA ASP A 427 17.94 3.72 3.86
C ASP A 427 16.83 3.14 2.94
N TYR A 428 16.19 2.02 3.33
CA TYR A 428 15.31 1.20 2.49
C TYR A 428 15.99 0.74 1.19
N ASP A 429 17.31 0.51 1.22
CA ASP A 429 18.11 0.02 0.09
C ASP A 429 18.23 -1.51 0.05
N HIS A 430 17.77 -2.20 1.09
CA HIS A 430 17.71 -3.66 1.15
C HIS A 430 16.29 -4.17 0.96
N TYR A 431 16.15 -5.14 0.05
CA TYR A 431 14.89 -5.84 -0.18
C TYR A 431 14.65 -6.90 0.88
N LEU A 432 13.59 -6.77 1.68
CA LEU A 432 13.19 -7.82 2.62
C LEU A 432 12.32 -8.87 1.91
N SER A 433 12.64 -10.14 2.12
CA SER A 433 11.94 -11.26 1.50
C SER A 433 11.51 -12.31 2.52
N SER A 434 10.29 -12.83 2.36
CA SER A 434 9.79 -13.97 3.14
C SER A 434 10.14 -15.33 2.53
N LEU A 435 10.82 -15.36 1.38
CA LEU A 435 11.11 -16.58 0.62
C LEU A 435 12.19 -17.45 1.29
N LEU A 436 12.11 -18.76 1.02
CA LEU A 436 13.08 -19.75 1.42
C LEU A 436 13.82 -20.26 0.18
N LEU A 437 15.03 -19.73 -0.08
CA LEU A 437 15.85 -20.05 -1.26
C LEU A 437 17.22 -20.68 -0.92
N GLY A 438 17.49 -20.90 0.37
CA GLY A 438 18.72 -21.60 0.84
C GLY A 438 19.73 -20.66 1.47
N ASP A 439 19.95 -19.48 0.92
CA ASP A 439 20.89 -18.47 1.42
C ASP A 439 20.13 -17.29 2.05
N GLU A 440 20.70 -16.66 3.10
CA GLU A 440 20.10 -15.49 3.77
C GLU A 440 20.14 -14.23 2.90
N PHE A 441 21.07 -14.16 1.93
CA PHE A 441 21.25 -13.02 1.03
C PHE A 441 21.13 -13.43 -0.43
N GLY A 442 20.63 -12.51 -1.25
CA GLY A 442 20.53 -12.62 -2.70
C GLY A 442 20.57 -11.26 -3.37
N GLU A 443 20.43 -11.24 -4.69
CA GLU A 443 20.17 -10.01 -5.44
C GLU A 443 18.68 -9.67 -5.36
N PRO A 444 18.30 -8.39 -5.17
CA PRO A 444 16.89 -7.99 -5.23
C PRO A 444 16.30 -8.35 -6.58
N TRP A 445 15.14 -9.01 -6.59
CA TRP A 445 14.46 -9.38 -7.84
C TRP A 445 13.73 -8.21 -8.50
N GLN A 446 13.58 -7.10 -7.79
CA GLN A 446 13.10 -5.82 -8.29
C GLN A 446 14.22 -4.79 -8.17
N SER A 447 14.39 -3.94 -9.18
CA SER A 447 15.42 -2.89 -9.15
C SER A 447 15.01 -1.68 -8.34
N HIS A 448 13.70 -1.36 -8.25
CA HIS A 448 13.16 -0.20 -7.54
C HIS A 448 12.10 -0.60 -6.53
N ASN A 449 12.00 0.17 -5.46
CA ASN A 449 10.91 0.07 -4.50
C ASN A 449 10.80 1.32 -3.60
N HIS A 450 9.89 1.28 -2.67
CA HIS A 450 9.49 2.39 -1.82
C HIS A 450 10.64 2.92 -0.94
N LYS A 451 10.68 4.24 -0.81
CA LYS A 451 11.63 4.98 0.05
C LYS A 451 10.86 5.80 1.08
N ARG A 452 11.54 6.12 2.17
CA ARG A 452 10.96 6.80 3.34
C ARG A 452 10.39 8.19 3.04
N TYR A 453 10.97 8.92 2.09
CA TYR A 453 10.63 10.32 1.86
C TYR A 453 9.91 10.53 0.54
N GLY A 454 8.64 10.90 0.63
CA GLY A 454 7.86 11.47 -0.44
C GLY A 454 7.94 13.00 -0.50
N ILE A 455 6.86 13.63 -0.98
CA ILE A 455 6.76 15.08 -1.10
C ILE A 455 5.49 15.62 -0.45
N VAL A 456 5.56 16.88 0.00
CA VAL A 456 4.40 17.73 0.24
C VAL A 456 4.66 19.09 -0.39
N ALA A 457 3.64 19.61 -1.08
CA ALA A 457 3.64 20.98 -1.58
C ALA A 457 2.27 21.63 -1.36
N ALA A 458 2.23 22.95 -1.24
CA ALA A 458 0.98 23.68 -1.15
C ALA A 458 1.11 25.07 -1.78
N ALA A 459 0.01 25.51 -2.43
CA ALA A 459 -0.07 26.84 -3.03
C ALA A 459 -1.51 27.38 -2.90
N GLY A 460 -1.68 28.69 -2.97
CA GLY A 460 -2.99 29.34 -2.99
C GLY A 460 -3.32 30.13 -1.72
N ALA A 461 -4.60 30.33 -1.49
CA ALA A 461 -5.09 31.16 -0.38
C ALA A 461 -4.79 30.55 0.98
N GLY A 462 -4.28 31.33 1.92
CA GLY A 462 -3.98 30.84 3.28
C GLY A 462 -2.69 30.05 3.42
N VAL A 463 -1.89 29.92 2.33
CA VAL A 463 -0.57 29.30 2.35
C VAL A 463 0.51 30.37 2.52
N ASP A 464 1.29 30.28 3.58
CA ASP A 464 2.49 31.11 3.77
C ASP A 464 3.71 30.43 3.12
N ALA A 465 3.99 30.76 1.88
CA ALA A 465 5.13 30.22 1.14
C ALA A 465 6.50 30.51 1.78
N SER A 466 6.58 31.45 2.73
CA SER A 466 7.81 31.78 3.44
C SER A 466 8.08 30.89 4.66
N ALA A 467 7.09 30.14 5.15
CA ALA A 467 7.19 29.33 6.36
C ALA A 467 7.97 28.02 6.15
N GLY A 468 8.04 27.52 4.89
CA GLY A 468 8.56 26.18 4.59
C GLY A 468 7.66 25.06 5.11
N VAL A 469 8.06 23.80 4.90
CA VAL A 469 7.30 22.62 5.34
C VAL A 469 7.74 22.10 6.72
N GLY A 470 8.93 22.49 7.21
CA GLY A 470 9.51 21.97 8.44
C GLY A 470 9.85 20.47 8.35
N ASP A 471 9.81 19.79 9.50
CA ASP A 471 9.92 18.33 9.58
C ASP A 471 8.52 17.72 9.34
N ALA A 472 8.10 17.67 8.08
CA ALA A 472 6.77 17.22 7.69
C ALA A 472 6.68 15.68 7.72
N HIS A 473 5.65 15.18 8.35
CA HIS A 473 5.32 13.76 8.42
C HIS A 473 3.96 13.48 7.76
N LEU A 474 3.76 12.28 7.25
CA LEU A 474 2.55 11.86 6.56
C LEU A 474 1.26 12.14 7.37
N PHE A 475 1.33 11.96 8.69
CA PHE A 475 0.19 12.24 9.59
C PHE A 475 -0.20 13.73 9.64
N ASP A 476 0.68 14.65 9.22
CA ASP A 476 0.45 16.09 9.22
C ASP A 476 -0.47 16.54 8.06
N VAL A 477 -0.68 15.69 7.04
CA VAL A 477 -1.46 16.07 5.84
C VAL A 477 -2.93 16.30 6.19
N ALA A 478 -3.59 15.36 6.87
CA ALA A 478 -5.01 15.50 7.25
C ALA A 478 -5.27 16.75 8.11
N PRO A 479 -4.55 17.00 9.23
CA PRO A 479 -4.76 18.21 10.02
C PRO A 479 -4.39 19.50 9.26
N THR A 480 -3.47 19.45 8.29
CA THR A 480 -3.15 20.59 7.41
C THR A 480 -4.33 20.92 6.50
N VAL A 481 -4.91 19.91 5.84
CA VAL A 481 -6.10 20.10 5.00
C VAL A 481 -7.29 20.62 5.81
N LEU A 482 -7.53 20.07 7.01
CA LEU A 482 -8.57 20.59 7.91
C LEU A 482 -8.35 22.08 8.23
N ALA A 483 -7.10 22.47 8.48
CA ALA A 483 -6.76 23.86 8.79
C ALA A 483 -7.04 24.82 7.61
N THR A 484 -6.77 24.42 6.35
CA THR A 484 -7.12 25.22 5.15
C THR A 484 -8.62 25.47 5.03
N LEU A 485 -9.43 24.54 5.54
CA LEU A 485 -10.91 24.64 5.55
C LEU A 485 -11.45 25.33 6.80
N GLY A 486 -10.60 25.71 7.74
CA GLY A 486 -11.01 26.33 9.01
C GLY A 486 -11.63 25.34 10.01
N VAL A 487 -11.33 24.05 9.87
CA VAL A 487 -11.83 22.96 10.72
C VAL A 487 -10.75 22.55 11.73
N PRO A 488 -11.08 22.43 13.04
CA PRO A 488 -10.14 21.91 14.03
C PRO A 488 -9.74 20.46 13.73
N ALA A 489 -8.48 20.12 13.96
CA ALA A 489 -8.01 18.74 13.89
C ALA A 489 -8.59 17.88 15.03
N SER A 490 -8.65 16.57 14.85
CA SER A 490 -9.03 15.67 15.94
C SER A 490 -7.93 15.58 17.00
N GLU A 491 -8.31 15.55 18.29
CA GLU A 491 -7.37 15.25 19.39
C GLU A 491 -6.73 13.85 19.28
N ARG A 492 -7.31 12.97 18.45
CA ARG A 492 -6.78 11.62 18.18
C ARG A 492 -5.68 11.60 17.13
N MET A 493 -5.58 12.65 16.28
CA MET A 493 -4.55 12.75 15.26
C MET A 493 -3.15 12.80 15.90
N ASP A 494 -2.21 12.08 15.29
CA ASP A 494 -0.79 12.12 15.67
C ASP A 494 -0.09 13.30 15.00
N GLY A 495 -0.59 13.69 13.84
CA GLY A 495 -0.10 14.82 13.07
C GLY A 495 -0.60 16.16 13.58
N ARG A 496 0.02 17.21 13.07
CA ARG A 496 -0.31 18.61 13.32
C ARG A 496 -0.31 19.39 12.00
N PRO A 497 -1.05 20.53 11.92
CA PRO A 497 -0.97 21.38 10.74
C PRO A 497 0.47 21.80 10.44
N LEU A 498 0.87 21.69 9.17
CA LEU A 498 2.20 22.11 8.71
C LEU A 498 2.38 23.63 8.85
N PRO A 499 3.61 24.13 9.01
CA PRO A 499 3.90 25.52 9.33
C PRO A 499 3.34 26.57 8.37
N PHE A 500 3.04 26.18 7.14
CA PHE A 500 2.56 27.07 6.08
C PHE A 500 1.06 27.38 6.14
N VAL A 501 0.31 26.77 7.08
CA VAL A 501 -1.11 27.10 7.31
C VAL A 501 -1.34 27.59 8.73
N GLU A 502 -2.34 28.46 8.92
CA GLU A 502 -2.73 28.94 10.24
C GLU A 502 -3.46 27.82 11.01
N PRO A 503 -2.97 27.36 12.17
CA PRO A 503 -3.63 26.29 12.92
C PRO A 503 -4.99 26.75 13.47
N VAL A 504 -6.03 25.93 13.33
CA VAL A 504 -7.38 26.20 13.87
C VAL A 504 -7.54 25.69 15.31
N GLY A 505 -6.64 24.81 15.74
CA GLY A 505 -6.68 24.13 17.03
C GLY A 505 -7.16 22.67 16.91
N THR A 506 -7.46 22.05 18.05
CA THR A 506 -7.93 20.66 18.13
C THR A 506 -9.28 20.57 18.79
N GLU A 507 -10.05 19.53 18.46
CA GLU A 507 -11.34 19.24 19.06
C GLU A 507 -11.53 17.73 19.23
N ARG A 508 -12.28 17.32 20.24
CA ARG A 508 -12.66 15.93 20.42
C ARG A 508 -13.88 15.62 19.57
N TYR A 509 -13.67 14.80 18.56
CA TYR A 509 -14.74 14.18 17.79
C TYR A 509 -15.29 12.94 18.50
N SER A 510 -16.50 12.47 18.10
CA SER A 510 -17.01 11.19 18.60
C SER A 510 -16.04 10.05 18.28
N ASP A 511 -15.98 9.06 19.14
CA ASP A 511 -15.19 7.87 18.87
C ASP A 511 -15.70 7.21 17.56
N PHE A 512 -14.78 6.55 16.86
CA PHE A 512 -15.14 5.75 15.70
C PHE A 512 -15.98 4.56 16.18
N GLU A 513 -17.20 4.47 15.72
CA GLU A 513 -18.04 3.29 15.91
C GLU A 513 -17.91 2.45 14.64
N GLY A 514 -17.52 1.16 14.75
CA GLY A 514 -17.35 0.26 13.61
C GLY A 514 -18.58 0.30 12.69
N ASP A 515 -18.35 0.19 11.39
CA ASP A 515 -19.42 0.27 10.40
C ASP A 515 -20.34 -0.96 10.50
N PRO A 516 -21.65 -0.81 10.82
CA PRO A 516 -22.59 -1.93 10.83
C PRO A 516 -22.70 -2.62 9.46
N ALA A 517 -22.40 -1.92 8.36
CA ALA A 517 -22.37 -2.49 7.03
C ALA A 517 -21.16 -3.43 6.82
N ALA A 518 -20.03 -3.17 7.46
CA ALA A 518 -18.86 -4.05 7.43
C ALA A 518 -19.14 -5.42 8.09
N GLU A 519 -19.85 -5.42 9.22
CA GLU A 519 -20.33 -6.68 9.83
C GLU A 519 -21.34 -7.42 8.94
N ALA A 520 -22.11 -6.71 8.13
CA ALA A 520 -23.08 -7.30 7.21
C ALA A 520 -22.41 -7.87 5.94
N VAL A 521 -21.30 -7.30 5.50
CA VAL A 521 -20.48 -7.83 4.38
C VAL A 521 -19.79 -9.12 4.79
N ASP A 522 -19.22 -9.19 5.99
CA ASP A 522 -18.64 -10.42 6.54
C ASP A 522 -19.68 -11.53 6.68
N ARG A 523 -20.90 -11.19 7.13
CA ARG A 523 -22.00 -12.17 7.22
C ARG A 523 -22.53 -12.62 5.86
N ASP A 524 -22.45 -11.80 4.83
CA ASP A 524 -22.83 -12.20 3.47
C ASP A 524 -21.71 -13.03 2.80
N VAL A 525 -20.45 -12.81 3.12
CA VAL A 525 -19.33 -13.71 2.77
C VAL A 525 -19.46 -15.04 3.51
N GLU A 526 -19.68 -15.04 4.82
CA GLU A 526 -19.96 -16.25 5.59
C GLU A 526 -21.18 -17.02 5.04
N ARG A 527 -22.27 -16.32 4.68
CA ARG A 527 -23.46 -16.94 4.12
C ARG A 527 -23.19 -17.53 2.73
N ARG A 528 -22.43 -16.84 1.87
CA ARG A 528 -22.02 -17.38 0.57
C ARG A 528 -21.10 -18.59 0.71
N LEU A 529 -20.17 -18.57 1.64
CA LEU A 529 -19.30 -19.70 1.96
C LEU A 529 -20.08 -20.89 2.53
N SER A 530 -21.10 -20.63 3.37
CA SER A 530 -22.04 -21.64 3.89
C SER A 530 -22.94 -22.21 2.78
N ASP A 531 -23.49 -21.35 1.92
CA ASP A 531 -24.37 -21.76 0.81
C ASP A 531 -23.60 -22.56 -0.28
N MET A 532 -22.28 -22.39 -0.36
CA MET A 532 -21.38 -23.15 -1.23
C MET A 532 -20.79 -24.40 -0.56
N GLY A 533 -21.16 -24.71 0.68
CA GLY A 533 -20.75 -25.94 1.38
C GLY A 533 -19.32 -25.95 1.91
N TYR A 534 -18.71 -24.80 2.17
CA TYR A 534 -17.34 -24.68 2.67
C TYR A 534 -17.21 -24.41 4.16
N LEU A 535 -18.33 -24.21 4.84
CA LEU A 535 -18.40 -24.18 6.31
C LEU A 535 -19.27 -25.36 6.78
N GLU A 536 -18.65 -26.39 7.38
CA GLU A 536 -19.33 -27.38 8.20
C GLU A 536 -19.31 -26.92 9.67
#